data_ef26b97ce14a7c312f9b7ee5df50eab0
#
_entry.id   ef26b97ce14a7c312f9b7ee5df50eab0
#
_cell.length_a   1.000
_cell.length_b   1.000
_cell.length_c   1.000
_cell.angle_alpha   90.00
_cell.angle_beta   90.00
_cell.angle_gamma   90.00
#
_symmetry.space_group_name_H-M   'P 1'
#
loop_
_entity.id
_entity.type
_entity.pdbx_description
1 polymer ?
#
loop_
_entity_poly.entity_id
_entity_poly.type
_entity_poly.pdbx_seq_one_letter_code
_entity_poly.pdbx_strand_id
1 'polypeptide(L)'
;WESGIGFIDRFRLGDQRMAPAHLKDNKGKNHYYMLPLLLGIIGLFFQYSRDKRGCWLTFLMFFMTGLAIVVYLNQSPYQVRERDYAYAGSFYFFSVWIGLGVTAVHDRACHSERLRRIFPTLAILLPFFGIPLLMAIENWDDHDRSNRYTAVEFARNTLESVGQNGILVTHGDNDTFPLWYAQEVENIRTDVRIVNTSLLGTDWHYDQMKYASNESAPLPLSVDLKQYLYGTNEAVPIFDTRDSAFLLSDVMRVFKHPDTKVELTNGELMDYIPSRKLIIPVDKDNVLKHGILDERYADMIP
;
A
#
# COMPACT_ATOMS: atom_id res chain seq x y z
N TRP A 1 -21.06 9.44 1.61
CA TRP A 1 -21.13 9.54 3.07
C TRP A 1 -22.52 10.03 3.51
N GLU A 2 -23.25 9.24 4.24
CA GLU A 2 -24.56 9.54 4.79
C GLU A 2 -24.41 9.94 6.25
N SER A 3 -25.21 10.91 6.70
CA SER A 3 -25.19 11.35 8.09
C SER A 3 -26.00 10.44 9.03
N GLY A 4 -26.86 9.60 8.46
CA GLY A 4 -27.87 8.82 9.17
C GLY A 4 -29.12 9.64 9.55
N ILE A 5 -29.15 10.92 9.20
CA ILE A 5 -30.29 11.81 9.47
C ILE A 5 -31.01 12.07 8.15
N GLY A 6 -32.14 11.43 7.94
CA GLY A 6 -32.85 11.39 6.66
C GLY A 6 -33.15 12.75 6.03
N PHE A 7 -33.37 13.81 6.81
CA PHE A 7 -33.57 15.16 6.29
C PHE A 7 -32.27 15.75 5.70
N ILE A 8 -31.14 15.58 6.40
CA ILE A 8 -29.83 16.08 5.97
C ILE A 8 -29.37 15.31 4.74
N ASP A 9 -29.54 14.01 4.77
CA ASP A 9 -29.11 13.13 3.65
C ASP A 9 -29.94 13.39 2.41
N ARG A 10 -31.24 13.60 2.54
CA ARG A 10 -32.11 13.99 1.42
C ARG A 10 -31.74 15.34 0.82
N PHE A 11 -31.36 16.31 1.63
CA PHE A 11 -30.93 17.62 1.16
C PHE A 11 -29.61 17.57 0.40
N ARG A 12 -28.65 16.75 0.87
CA ARG A 12 -27.31 16.65 0.30
C ARG A 12 -27.22 15.70 -0.89
N LEU A 13 -27.87 14.54 -0.82
CA LEU A 13 -27.70 13.42 -1.74
C LEU A 13 -28.95 13.18 -2.62
N GLY A 14 -30.01 13.92 -2.38
CA GLY A 14 -31.30 13.70 -3.04
C GLY A 14 -32.11 12.56 -2.44
N ASP A 15 -33.16 12.12 -3.15
CA ASP A 15 -34.05 11.05 -2.65
C ASP A 15 -33.40 9.68 -2.79
N GLN A 16 -32.90 9.14 -1.71
CA GLN A 16 -32.21 7.85 -1.64
C GLN A 16 -33.11 6.64 -1.90
N ARG A 17 -34.46 6.84 -1.92
CA ARG A 17 -35.40 5.77 -2.26
C ARG A 17 -35.25 5.28 -3.69
N MET A 18 -34.73 6.10 -4.59
CA MET A 18 -34.48 5.77 -5.99
C MET A 18 -33.06 5.20 -6.23
N ALA A 19 -32.22 5.09 -5.20
CA ALA A 19 -30.88 4.55 -5.34
C ALA A 19 -30.91 3.06 -5.71
N PRO A 20 -29.99 2.57 -6.56
CA PRO A 20 -29.83 1.16 -6.88
C PRO A 20 -29.63 0.29 -5.64
N ALA A 21 -30.04 -0.98 -5.70
CA ALA A 21 -29.99 -1.90 -4.54
C ALA A 21 -28.58 -2.03 -3.96
N HIS A 22 -27.54 -2.14 -4.81
CA HIS A 22 -26.15 -2.26 -4.37
C HIS A 22 -25.63 -1.02 -3.59
N LEU A 23 -26.25 0.14 -3.77
CA LEU A 23 -25.95 1.33 -2.99
C LEU A 23 -26.78 1.39 -1.71
N LYS A 24 -28.03 0.87 -1.72
CA LYS A 24 -28.86 0.83 -0.52
C LYS A 24 -28.35 -0.16 0.51
N ASP A 25 -27.92 -1.34 0.03
CA ASP A 25 -27.52 -2.48 0.88
C ASP A 25 -25.99 -2.53 1.08
N ASN A 26 -25.29 -1.40 0.83
CA ASN A 26 -23.85 -1.34 1.02
C ASN A 26 -23.52 -1.35 2.52
N LYS A 27 -22.75 -2.36 2.96
CA LYS A 27 -22.28 -2.50 4.34
C LYS A 27 -21.47 -1.32 4.86
N GLY A 28 -20.79 -0.58 3.97
CA GLY A 28 -20.06 0.64 4.32
C GLY A 28 -20.95 1.86 4.62
N LYS A 29 -22.30 1.69 4.66
CA LYS A 29 -23.25 2.72 5.08
C LYS A 29 -23.44 2.70 6.59
N ASN A 30 -22.65 3.49 7.30
CA ASN A 30 -22.67 3.56 8.74
C ASN A 30 -23.39 4.83 9.21
N HIS A 31 -24.25 4.70 10.20
CA HIS A 31 -25.13 5.77 10.68
C HIS A 31 -24.66 6.30 12.04
N TYR A 32 -23.79 7.31 12.03
CA TYR A 32 -23.27 7.92 13.27
C TYR A 32 -24.06 9.12 13.77
N TYR A 33 -25.13 9.52 13.08
CA TYR A 33 -26.02 10.62 13.45
C TYR A 33 -25.30 11.93 13.75
N MET A 34 -24.14 12.13 13.14
CA MET A 34 -23.23 13.26 13.38
C MET A 34 -22.74 13.39 14.85
N LEU A 35 -22.97 12.41 15.71
CA LEU A 35 -22.61 12.46 17.13
C LEU A 35 -21.11 12.72 17.36
N PRO A 36 -20.17 12.04 16.69
CA PRO A 36 -18.74 12.33 16.83
C PRO A 36 -18.39 13.76 16.44
N LEU A 37 -19.00 14.26 15.36
CA LEU A 37 -18.76 15.62 14.86
C LEU A 37 -19.25 16.67 15.87
N LEU A 38 -20.46 16.55 16.34
CA LEU A 38 -21.05 17.49 17.31
C LEU A 38 -20.23 17.53 18.61
N LEU A 39 -19.86 16.37 19.12
CA LEU A 39 -19.07 16.29 20.35
C LEU A 39 -17.65 16.83 20.15
N GLY A 40 -17.04 16.57 18.99
CA GLY A 40 -15.74 17.13 18.63
C GLY A 40 -15.76 18.66 18.53
N ILE A 41 -16.81 19.24 17.96
CA ILE A 41 -16.99 20.72 17.91
C ILE A 41 -17.13 21.29 19.32
N ILE A 42 -17.93 20.66 20.20
CA ILE A 42 -18.05 21.06 21.61
C ILE A 42 -16.67 21.04 22.28
N GLY A 43 -15.89 19.97 22.06
CA GLY A 43 -14.55 19.83 22.62
C GLY A 43 -13.55 20.85 22.10
N LEU A 44 -13.62 21.21 20.81
CA LEU A 44 -12.82 22.27 20.22
C LEU A 44 -13.07 23.62 20.93
N PHE A 45 -14.34 24.02 21.09
CA PHE A 45 -14.67 25.27 21.79
C PHE A 45 -14.32 25.23 23.28
N PHE A 46 -14.47 24.06 23.92
CA PHE A 46 -14.07 23.88 25.30
C PHE A 46 -12.55 24.04 25.47
N GLN A 47 -11.75 23.40 24.61
CA GLN A 47 -10.30 23.53 24.64
C GLN A 47 -9.87 24.99 24.35
N TYR A 48 -10.44 25.62 23.32
CA TYR A 48 -10.13 27.00 22.98
C TYR A 48 -10.39 27.96 24.15
N SER A 49 -11.46 27.74 24.93
CA SER A 49 -11.78 28.58 26.09
C SER A 49 -10.84 28.37 27.28
N ARG A 50 -10.28 27.16 27.44
CA ARG A 50 -9.45 26.76 28.60
C ARG A 50 -7.95 26.84 28.31
N ASP A 51 -7.54 26.35 27.12
CA ASP A 51 -6.15 26.28 26.69
C ASP A 51 -6.02 26.62 25.20
N LYS A 52 -5.82 27.88 24.91
CA LYS A 52 -5.65 28.36 23.52
C LYS A 52 -4.41 27.81 22.83
N ARG A 53 -3.30 27.62 23.60
CA ARG A 53 -2.06 27.10 23.02
C ARG A 53 -2.18 25.64 22.62
N GLY A 54 -2.71 24.82 23.50
CA GLY A 54 -2.99 23.40 23.20
C GLY A 54 -4.01 23.28 22.08
N CYS A 55 -5.05 24.12 22.04
CA CYS A 55 -6.03 24.13 20.96
C CYS A 55 -5.37 24.43 19.60
N TRP A 56 -4.50 25.44 19.51
CA TRP A 56 -3.75 25.74 18.29
C TRP A 56 -2.82 24.61 17.87
N LEU A 57 -2.17 23.95 18.84
CA LEU A 57 -1.33 22.79 18.54
C LEU A 57 -2.15 21.63 17.95
N THR A 58 -3.26 21.28 18.61
CA THR A 58 -4.15 20.21 18.12
C THR A 58 -4.72 20.56 16.75
N PHE A 59 -5.12 21.83 16.54
CA PHE A 59 -5.62 22.30 15.25
C PHE A 59 -4.56 22.22 14.16
N LEU A 60 -3.33 22.63 14.45
CA LEU A 60 -2.22 22.56 13.49
C LEU A 60 -1.96 21.11 13.09
N MET A 61 -1.93 20.20 14.05
CA MET A 61 -1.73 18.77 13.77
C MET A 61 -2.90 18.19 12.95
N PHE A 62 -4.14 18.53 13.31
CA PHE A 62 -5.33 18.15 12.54
C PHE A 62 -5.27 18.66 11.10
N PHE A 63 -4.91 19.92 10.90
CA PHE A 63 -4.81 20.54 9.59
C PHE A 63 -3.66 19.94 8.75
N MET A 64 -2.47 19.81 9.34
CA MET A 64 -1.27 19.34 8.64
C MET A 64 -1.37 17.86 8.24
N THR A 65 -1.96 17.02 9.10
CA THR A 65 -2.15 15.58 8.81
C THR A 65 -3.42 15.28 8.01
N GLY A 66 -4.23 16.28 7.73
CA GLY A 66 -5.46 16.16 6.96
C GLY A 66 -5.43 17.01 5.68
N LEU A 67 -5.98 18.21 5.75
CA LEU A 67 -6.16 19.08 4.59
C LEU A 67 -4.85 19.42 3.88
N ALA A 68 -3.77 19.64 4.61
CA ALA A 68 -2.47 19.91 4.00
C ALA A 68 -1.95 18.70 3.21
N ILE A 69 -2.16 17.48 3.70
CA ILE A 69 -1.81 16.25 2.96
C ILE A 69 -2.67 16.10 1.71
N VAL A 70 -3.96 16.43 1.77
CA VAL A 70 -4.83 16.40 0.57
C VAL A 70 -4.27 17.30 -0.52
N VAL A 71 -3.90 18.54 -0.15
CA VAL A 71 -3.31 19.51 -1.09
C VAL A 71 -1.94 19.05 -1.60
N TYR A 72 -1.09 18.54 -0.70
CA TYR A 72 0.25 18.05 -1.05
C TYR A 72 0.21 16.86 -2.00
N LEU A 73 -0.62 15.86 -1.74
CA LEU A 73 -0.72 14.65 -2.56
C LEU A 73 -1.36 14.95 -3.92
N ASN A 74 -2.20 15.97 -4.02
CA ASN A 74 -2.89 16.37 -5.25
C ASN A 74 -3.38 15.16 -6.08
N GLN A 75 -4.11 14.25 -5.43
CA GLN A 75 -4.49 12.97 -6.00
C GLN A 75 -5.44 13.16 -7.19
N SER A 76 -5.17 12.43 -8.26
CA SER A 76 -6.07 12.39 -9.41
C SER A 76 -7.43 11.78 -9.00
N PRO A 77 -8.57 12.34 -9.47
CA PRO A 77 -9.89 11.77 -9.21
C PRO A 77 -10.11 10.39 -9.87
N TYR A 78 -9.26 10.00 -10.80
CA TYR A 78 -9.32 8.72 -11.53
C TYR A 78 -8.37 7.67 -10.94
N GLN A 79 -8.18 7.65 -9.63
CA GLN A 79 -7.35 6.64 -8.99
C GLN A 79 -8.08 5.28 -8.90
N VAL A 80 -7.30 4.21 -8.99
CA VAL A 80 -7.82 2.83 -8.90
C VAL A 80 -8.41 2.53 -7.53
N ARG A 81 -7.93 3.20 -6.47
CA ARG A 81 -8.44 3.04 -5.09
C ARG A 81 -8.33 4.36 -4.33
N GLU A 82 -9.21 4.54 -3.36
CA GLU A 82 -9.12 5.60 -2.37
C GLU A 82 -7.91 5.39 -1.43
N ARG A 83 -7.33 6.50 -0.98
CA ARG A 83 -6.17 6.49 -0.08
C ARG A 83 -6.46 7.22 1.24
N ASP A 84 -7.61 6.95 1.82
CA ASP A 84 -8.11 7.58 3.06
C ASP A 84 -7.15 7.42 4.23
N TYR A 85 -6.38 6.33 4.25
CA TYR A 85 -5.36 6.10 5.27
C TYR A 85 -4.32 7.22 5.36
N ALA A 86 -4.12 8.00 4.29
CA ALA A 86 -3.22 9.15 4.31
C ALA A 86 -3.69 10.24 5.28
N TYR A 87 -4.99 10.28 5.59
CA TYR A 87 -5.61 11.29 6.48
C TYR A 87 -5.88 10.75 7.90
N ALA A 88 -5.47 9.53 8.21
CA ALA A 88 -5.73 8.89 9.51
C ALA A 88 -5.27 9.75 10.69
N GLY A 89 -4.15 10.48 10.55
CA GLY A 89 -3.66 11.40 11.56
C GLY A 89 -4.66 12.50 11.91
N SER A 90 -5.36 13.05 10.93
CA SER A 90 -6.39 14.08 11.13
C SER A 90 -7.55 13.55 11.99
N PHE A 91 -8.05 12.35 11.71
CA PHE A 91 -9.09 11.73 12.52
C PHE A 91 -8.61 11.43 13.94
N TYR A 92 -7.35 11.03 14.11
CA TYR A 92 -6.75 10.85 15.43
C TYR A 92 -6.76 12.16 16.24
N PHE A 93 -6.33 13.27 15.66
CA PHE A 93 -6.37 14.56 16.35
C PHE A 93 -7.78 15.06 16.58
N PHE A 94 -8.72 14.78 15.69
CA PHE A 94 -10.13 15.08 15.91
C PHE A 94 -10.72 14.30 17.11
N SER A 95 -10.29 13.06 17.32
CA SER A 95 -10.74 12.26 18.47
C SER A 95 -10.34 12.85 19.82
N VAL A 96 -9.26 13.63 19.89
CA VAL A 96 -8.89 14.40 21.08
C VAL A 96 -10.00 15.40 21.44
N TRP A 97 -10.56 16.11 20.44
CA TRP A 97 -11.68 17.01 20.68
C TRP A 97 -12.96 16.27 21.07
N ILE A 98 -13.21 15.07 20.54
CA ILE A 98 -14.33 14.25 21.00
C ILE A 98 -14.18 13.95 22.49
N GLY A 99 -13.00 13.53 22.95
CA GLY A 99 -12.73 13.29 24.38
C GLY A 99 -12.87 14.55 25.25
N LEU A 100 -12.39 15.70 24.75
CA LEU A 100 -12.57 16.99 25.43
C LEU A 100 -14.05 17.43 25.43
N GLY A 101 -14.83 17.06 24.43
CA GLY A 101 -16.27 17.29 24.39
C GLY A 101 -17.00 16.52 25.49
N VAL A 102 -16.63 15.27 25.75
CA VAL A 102 -17.13 14.51 26.93
C VAL A 102 -16.78 15.24 28.23
N THR A 103 -15.55 15.71 28.36
CA THR A 103 -15.10 16.48 29.52
C THR A 103 -15.92 17.76 29.71
N ALA A 104 -16.22 18.46 28.62
CA ALA A 104 -17.05 19.69 28.64
C ALA A 104 -18.46 19.40 29.16
N VAL A 105 -19.10 18.33 28.66
CA VAL A 105 -20.46 17.93 29.07
C VAL A 105 -20.46 17.50 30.55
N HIS A 106 -19.45 16.73 30.95
CA HIS A 106 -19.28 16.32 32.34
C HIS A 106 -19.08 17.52 33.29
N ASP A 107 -18.19 18.43 32.96
CA ASP A 107 -17.90 19.64 33.72
C ASP A 107 -19.17 20.50 33.91
N ARG A 108 -19.95 20.65 32.85
CA ARG A 108 -21.23 21.35 32.89
C ARG A 108 -22.26 20.65 33.77
N ALA A 109 -22.28 19.32 33.75
CA ALA A 109 -23.17 18.52 34.60
C ALA A 109 -22.81 18.64 36.08
N CYS A 110 -21.54 18.68 36.43
CA CYS A 110 -21.06 18.85 37.81
C CYS A 110 -21.40 20.21 38.41
N HIS A 111 -21.50 21.26 37.62
CA HIS A 111 -21.77 22.62 38.07
C HIS A 111 -23.31 22.88 38.27
N SER A 112 -24.17 21.95 37.86
CA SER A 112 -25.62 22.11 38.02
C SER A 112 -26.09 21.46 39.32
N GLU A 113 -26.62 22.26 40.29
CA GLU A 113 -27.11 21.75 41.57
C GLU A 113 -28.21 20.69 41.41
N ARG A 114 -29.09 20.85 40.39
CA ARG A 114 -30.20 19.90 40.13
C ARG A 114 -29.71 18.56 39.55
N LEU A 115 -28.58 18.52 38.88
CA LEU A 115 -28.11 17.39 38.06
C LEU A 115 -26.93 16.63 38.69
N ARG A 116 -26.36 17.17 39.77
CA ARG A 116 -25.07 16.75 40.35
C ARG A 116 -24.99 15.28 40.83
N ARG A 117 -26.11 14.63 41.12
CA ARG A 117 -26.10 13.25 41.68
C ARG A 117 -25.96 12.15 40.61
N ILE A 118 -26.61 12.28 39.47
CA ILE A 118 -26.70 11.22 38.45
C ILE A 118 -26.09 11.66 37.12
N PHE A 119 -26.20 12.93 36.77
CA PHE A 119 -25.80 13.47 35.48
C PHE A 119 -24.30 13.40 35.16
N PRO A 120 -23.36 13.52 36.12
CA PRO A 120 -21.94 13.35 35.80
C PRO A 120 -21.62 11.96 35.27
N THR A 121 -22.19 10.92 35.85
CA THR A 121 -22.03 9.55 35.37
C THR A 121 -22.68 9.36 34.00
N LEU A 122 -23.89 9.88 33.81
CA LEU A 122 -24.56 9.83 32.51
C LEU A 122 -23.81 10.64 31.43
N ALA A 123 -23.20 11.76 31.80
CA ALA A 123 -22.40 12.59 30.90
C ALA A 123 -21.15 11.87 30.33
N ILE A 124 -20.71 10.80 30.98
CA ILE A 124 -19.65 9.91 30.48
C ILE A 124 -20.26 8.72 29.74
N LEU A 125 -21.26 8.06 30.35
CA LEU A 125 -21.84 6.83 29.78
C LEU A 125 -22.56 7.06 28.46
N LEU A 126 -23.33 8.14 28.32
CA LEU A 126 -24.08 8.44 27.09
C LEU A 126 -23.17 8.66 25.88
N PRO A 127 -22.10 9.49 25.95
CA PRO A 127 -21.15 9.60 24.86
C PRO A 127 -20.39 8.30 24.56
N PHE A 128 -20.08 7.49 25.59
CA PHE A 128 -19.41 6.20 25.41
C PHE A 128 -20.30 5.22 24.62
N PHE A 129 -21.55 5.07 24.99
CA PHE A 129 -22.48 4.21 24.25
C PHE A 129 -22.90 4.82 22.90
N GLY A 130 -23.05 6.14 22.84
CA GLY A 130 -23.48 6.86 21.64
C GLY A 130 -22.40 7.06 20.59
N ILE A 131 -21.11 6.85 20.91
CA ILE A 131 -20.03 7.05 19.92
C ILE A 131 -19.15 5.81 19.79
N PRO A 132 -18.27 5.42 20.74
CA PRO A 132 -17.39 4.28 20.50
C PRO A 132 -18.16 2.97 20.29
N LEU A 133 -19.20 2.71 21.08
CA LEU A 133 -19.97 1.49 20.95
C LEU A 133 -20.82 1.48 19.67
N LEU A 134 -21.48 2.61 19.34
CA LEU A 134 -22.23 2.74 18.10
C LEU A 134 -21.29 2.54 16.89
N MET A 135 -20.14 3.20 16.89
CA MET A 135 -19.15 3.02 15.82
C MET A 135 -18.63 1.58 15.73
N ALA A 136 -18.42 0.91 16.85
CA ALA A 136 -18.01 -0.49 16.86
C ALA A 136 -19.08 -1.42 16.26
N ILE A 137 -20.35 -1.20 16.58
CA ILE A 137 -21.47 -1.99 16.05
C ILE A 137 -21.67 -1.72 14.55
N GLU A 138 -21.72 -0.46 14.15
CA GLU A 138 -21.97 -0.07 12.77
C GLU A 138 -20.82 -0.47 11.82
N ASN A 139 -19.58 -0.46 12.31
CA ASN A 139 -18.42 -0.81 11.46
C ASN A 139 -18.06 -2.30 11.50
N TRP A 140 -18.68 -3.10 12.36
CA TRP A 140 -18.25 -4.50 12.53
C TRP A 140 -18.36 -5.30 11.25
N ASP A 141 -19.45 -5.17 10.52
CA ASP A 141 -19.74 -5.98 9.34
C ASP A 141 -18.92 -5.59 8.11
N ASP A 142 -18.51 -4.33 7.98
CA ASP A 142 -17.64 -3.85 6.90
C ASP A 142 -16.14 -4.05 7.18
N HIS A 143 -15.76 -4.24 8.45
CA HIS A 143 -14.39 -4.52 8.89
C HIS A 143 -14.12 -6.00 9.17
N ASP A 144 -15.14 -6.84 9.22
CA ASP A 144 -14.96 -8.29 9.40
C ASP A 144 -14.21 -8.91 8.20
N ARG A 145 -13.06 -9.49 8.48
CA ARG A 145 -12.17 -10.16 7.52
C ARG A 145 -12.13 -11.68 7.74
N SER A 146 -12.93 -12.23 8.65
CA SER A 146 -12.87 -13.62 9.10
C SER A 146 -13.02 -14.68 7.99
N ASN A 147 -13.65 -14.33 6.86
CA ASN A 147 -13.88 -15.24 5.74
C ASN A 147 -13.26 -14.72 4.42
N ARG A 148 -12.21 -13.90 4.49
CA ARG A 148 -11.57 -13.32 3.31
C ARG A 148 -10.24 -14.00 3.02
N TYR A 149 -10.27 -15.13 2.33
CA TYR A 149 -9.10 -15.92 1.95
C TYR A 149 -8.55 -15.61 0.56
N THR A 150 -9.11 -14.64 -0.16
CA THR A 150 -8.75 -14.34 -1.56
C THR A 150 -7.25 -14.13 -1.77
N ALA A 151 -6.57 -13.45 -0.84
CA ALA A 151 -5.13 -13.20 -0.95
C ALA A 151 -4.32 -14.50 -0.82
N VAL A 152 -4.71 -15.39 0.11
CA VAL A 152 -4.03 -16.68 0.33
C VAL A 152 -4.26 -17.61 -0.85
N GLU A 153 -5.50 -17.71 -1.33
CA GLU A 153 -5.84 -18.57 -2.47
C GLU A 153 -5.18 -18.09 -3.77
N PHE A 154 -5.15 -16.80 -4.00
CA PHE A 154 -4.39 -16.21 -5.12
C PHE A 154 -2.90 -16.59 -5.02
N ALA A 155 -2.31 -16.40 -3.85
CA ALA A 155 -0.91 -16.72 -3.61
C ALA A 155 -0.62 -18.20 -3.81
N ARG A 156 -1.45 -19.09 -3.25
CA ARG A 156 -1.34 -20.53 -3.41
C ARG A 156 -1.38 -20.95 -4.87
N ASN A 157 -2.41 -20.52 -5.60
CA ASN A 157 -2.55 -20.87 -7.00
C ASN A 157 -1.35 -20.37 -7.84
N THR A 158 -0.84 -19.19 -7.55
CA THR A 158 0.32 -18.63 -8.25
C THR A 158 1.59 -19.41 -7.93
N LEU A 159 1.86 -19.70 -6.66
CA LEU A 159 3.05 -20.43 -6.24
C LEU A 159 3.03 -21.90 -6.73
N GLU A 160 1.87 -22.55 -6.70
CA GLU A 160 1.73 -23.95 -7.17
C GLU A 160 1.86 -24.08 -8.70
N SER A 161 1.64 -22.99 -9.44
CA SER A 161 1.88 -22.97 -10.90
C SER A 161 3.36 -22.97 -11.29
N VAL A 162 4.25 -22.69 -10.34
CA VAL A 162 5.70 -22.61 -10.57
C VAL A 162 6.34 -23.98 -10.37
N GLY A 163 7.29 -24.34 -11.24
CA GLY A 163 8.08 -25.58 -11.08
C GLY A 163 8.86 -25.59 -9.77
N GLN A 164 9.31 -26.80 -9.37
CA GLN A 164 10.11 -26.94 -8.15
C GLN A 164 11.39 -26.13 -8.21
N ASN A 165 11.75 -25.42 -7.12
CA ASN A 165 12.88 -24.51 -7.04
C ASN A 165 12.88 -23.41 -8.12
N GLY A 166 11.70 -23.04 -8.62
CA GLY A 166 11.57 -22.05 -9.67
C GLY A 166 11.76 -20.61 -9.17
N ILE A 167 11.97 -19.71 -10.12
CA ILE A 167 12.05 -18.28 -9.87
C ILE A 167 10.76 -17.65 -10.38
N LEU A 168 10.04 -16.95 -9.50
CA LEU A 168 8.81 -16.22 -9.83
C LEU A 168 9.10 -14.73 -9.85
N VAL A 169 8.99 -14.13 -11.02
CA VAL A 169 9.17 -12.68 -11.17
C VAL A 169 7.82 -11.97 -11.04
N THR A 170 7.74 -11.03 -10.13
CA THR A 170 6.54 -10.23 -9.85
C THR A 170 6.80 -8.74 -10.06
N HIS A 171 5.73 -7.95 -10.14
CA HIS A 171 5.84 -6.50 -10.31
C HIS A 171 4.90 -5.77 -9.35
N GLY A 172 5.49 -5.08 -8.36
CA GLY A 172 4.75 -4.29 -7.37
C GLY A 172 4.20 -5.08 -6.18
N ASP A 173 3.52 -4.37 -5.32
CA ASP A 173 3.11 -4.84 -3.99
C ASP A 173 1.99 -5.88 -4.04
N ASN A 174 0.98 -5.62 -4.88
CA ASN A 174 -0.24 -6.43 -4.93
C ASN A 174 0.03 -7.87 -5.39
N ASP A 175 1.02 -8.05 -6.25
CA ASP A 175 1.41 -9.37 -6.73
C ASP A 175 2.34 -10.07 -5.74
N THR A 176 3.19 -9.32 -5.04
CA THR A 176 4.29 -9.87 -4.24
C THR A 176 3.91 -10.15 -2.80
N PHE A 177 3.24 -9.22 -2.11
CA PHE A 177 2.99 -9.34 -0.68
C PHE A 177 2.09 -10.52 -0.30
N PRO A 178 1.05 -10.87 -1.06
CA PRO A 178 0.31 -12.09 -0.81
C PRO A 178 1.17 -13.36 -0.91
N LEU A 179 2.13 -13.39 -1.86
CA LEU A 179 3.05 -14.51 -2.04
C LEU A 179 4.01 -14.64 -0.86
N TRP A 180 4.60 -13.53 -0.41
CA TRP A 180 5.44 -13.52 0.78
C TRP A 180 4.67 -13.95 2.03
N TYR A 181 3.44 -13.45 2.21
CA TYR A 181 2.59 -13.92 3.30
C TYR A 181 2.38 -15.44 3.24
N ALA A 182 2.08 -15.98 2.06
CA ALA A 182 1.88 -17.42 1.89
C ALA A 182 3.14 -18.24 2.20
N GLN A 183 4.33 -17.74 1.86
CA GLN A 183 5.60 -18.39 2.18
C GLN A 183 5.97 -18.29 3.65
N GLU A 184 5.92 -17.07 4.22
CA GLU A 184 6.44 -16.80 5.57
C GLU A 184 5.47 -17.22 6.69
N VAL A 185 4.16 -17.19 6.44
CA VAL A 185 3.15 -17.47 7.46
C VAL A 185 2.49 -18.84 7.25
N GLU A 186 2.15 -19.15 6.00
CA GLU A 186 1.44 -20.40 5.68
C GLU A 186 2.40 -21.55 5.27
N ASN A 187 3.70 -21.28 5.12
CA ASN A 187 4.74 -22.21 4.66
C ASN A 187 4.39 -22.89 3.30
N ILE A 188 3.79 -22.13 2.39
CA ILE A 188 3.41 -22.61 1.06
C ILE A 188 4.55 -22.36 0.09
N ARG A 189 5.09 -23.42 -0.55
CA ARG A 189 6.09 -23.36 -1.61
C ARG A 189 7.29 -22.46 -1.29
N THR A 190 7.91 -22.71 -0.14
CA THR A 190 9.11 -22.02 0.35
C THR A 190 10.34 -22.26 -0.52
N ASP A 191 10.26 -23.24 -1.44
CA ASP A 191 11.26 -23.55 -2.47
C ASP A 191 11.29 -22.53 -3.62
N VAL A 192 10.19 -21.78 -3.85
CA VAL A 192 10.10 -20.82 -4.95
C VAL A 192 10.74 -19.50 -4.57
N ARG A 193 11.65 -18.99 -5.43
CA ARG A 193 12.27 -17.69 -5.23
C ARG A 193 11.42 -16.58 -5.83
N ILE A 194 10.86 -15.71 -5.00
CA ILE A 194 10.08 -14.55 -5.47
C ILE A 194 11.01 -13.36 -5.68
N VAL A 195 10.91 -12.73 -6.85
CA VAL A 195 11.70 -11.57 -7.25
C VAL A 195 10.78 -10.44 -7.64
N ASN A 196 10.72 -9.39 -6.82
CA ASN A 196 9.93 -8.20 -7.13
C ASN A 196 10.77 -7.21 -7.96
N THR A 197 10.39 -6.98 -9.21
CA THR A 197 11.11 -6.09 -10.13
C THR A 197 11.09 -4.63 -9.71
N SER A 198 10.05 -4.17 -9.01
CA SER A 198 9.99 -2.81 -8.48
C SER A 198 10.98 -2.59 -7.33
N LEU A 199 11.12 -3.59 -6.44
CA LEU A 199 12.08 -3.55 -5.34
C LEU A 199 13.50 -3.88 -5.82
N LEU A 200 13.65 -4.64 -6.90
CA LEU A 200 14.96 -4.96 -7.47
C LEU A 200 15.71 -3.71 -7.93
N GLY A 201 15.03 -2.58 -8.11
CA GLY A 201 15.65 -1.27 -8.31
C GLY A 201 16.35 -0.69 -7.07
N THR A 202 16.27 -1.36 -5.91
CA THR A 202 16.93 -0.93 -4.67
C THR A 202 18.12 -1.81 -4.35
N ASP A 203 19.19 -1.22 -3.80
CA ASP A 203 20.43 -1.91 -3.45
C ASP A 203 20.22 -2.99 -2.38
N TRP A 204 19.41 -2.71 -1.36
CA TRP A 204 19.13 -3.64 -0.27
C TRP A 204 18.41 -4.90 -0.76
N HIS A 205 17.44 -4.77 -1.66
CA HIS A 205 16.70 -5.93 -2.18
C HIS A 205 17.57 -6.75 -3.13
N TYR A 206 18.35 -6.07 -3.96
CA TYR A 206 19.34 -6.71 -4.83
C TYR A 206 20.34 -7.54 -4.01
N ASP A 207 20.86 -7.00 -2.91
CA ASP A 207 21.78 -7.72 -2.03
C ASP A 207 21.10 -8.92 -1.35
N GLN A 208 19.87 -8.77 -0.86
CA GLN A 208 19.11 -9.89 -0.30
C GLN A 208 18.92 -11.04 -1.27
N MET A 209 18.77 -10.78 -2.56
CA MET A 209 18.61 -11.82 -3.57
C MET A 209 19.85 -12.70 -3.75
N LYS A 210 21.01 -12.27 -3.30
CA LYS A 210 22.28 -13.05 -3.32
C LYS A 210 22.38 -14.09 -2.22
N TYR A 211 21.47 -14.09 -1.26
CA TYR A 211 21.45 -15.06 -0.16
C TYR A 211 20.27 -16.04 -0.30
N ALA A 212 20.43 -17.22 0.25
CA ALA A 212 19.33 -18.17 0.38
C ALA A 212 18.21 -17.58 1.26
N SER A 213 16.97 -17.88 0.92
CA SER A 213 15.80 -17.50 1.72
C SER A 213 14.88 -18.70 1.80
N ASN A 214 14.51 -19.10 3.00
CA ASN A 214 13.78 -20.34 3.24
C ASN A 214 14.49 -21.55 2.58
N GLU A 215 13.79 -22.30 1.73
CA GLU A 215 14.35 -23.42 0.97
C GLU A 215 14.84 -23.02 -0.41
N SER A 216 14.68 -21.74 -0.80
CA SER A 216 15.08 -21.25 -2.12
C SER A 216 16.56 -20.87 -2.19
N ALA A 217 17.20 -21.23 -3.29
CA ALA A 217 18.60 -20.90 -3.54
C ALA A 217 18.81 -19.39 -3.81
N PRO A 218 20.04 -18.87 -3.59
CA PRO A 218 20.42 -17.54 -4.03
C PRO A 218 20.21 -17.34 -5.53
N LEU A 219 19.85 -16.12 -5.95
CA LEU A 219 19.84 -15.81 -7.37
C LEU A 219 21.27 -15.73 -7.91
N PRO A 220 21.54 -16.24 -9.11
CA PRO A 220 22.87 -16.17 -9.75
C PRO A 220 23.11 -14.77 -10.34
N LEU A 221 23.05 -13.75 -9.48
CA LEU A 221 23.26 -12.36 -9.89
C LEU A 221 24.72 -12.09 -10.15
N SER A 222 25.02 -11.58 -11.31
CA SER A 222 26.38 -11.44 -11.81
C SER A 222 26.96 -10.02 -11.75
N VAL A 223 26.13 -9.02 -11.42
CA VAL A 223 26.57 -7.62 -11.25
C VAL A 223 27.07 -7.42 -9.82
N ASP A 224 28.17 -6.66 -9.66
CA ASP A 224 28.68 -6.35 -8.32
C ASP A 224 27.73 -5.37 -7.62
N LEU A 225 27.57 -5.53 -6.29
CA LEU A 225 26.76 -4.63 -5.47
C LEU A 225 27.23 -3.17 -5.62
N LYS A 226 28.52 -2.93 -5.76
CA LYS A 226 29.07 -1.57 -5.97
C LYS A 226 28.53 -0.88 -7.21
N GLN A 227 28.22 -1.64 -8.27
CA GLN A 227 27.61 -1.11 -9.50
C GLN A 227 26.10 -0.89 -9.34
N TYR A 228 25.51 -1.39 -8.25
CA TYR A 228 24.07 -1.36 -7.96
C TYR A 228 23.71 -0.40 -6.81
N LEU A 229 24.71 0.21 -6.16
CA LEU A 229 24.46 1.17 -5.09
C LEU A 229 23.72 2.41 -5.63
N TYR A 230 22.88 2.98 -4.76
CA TYR A 230 22.20 4.23 -5.02
C TYR A 230 23.21 5.31 -5.48
N GLY A 231 22.87 6.03 -6.55
CA GLY A 231 23.72 7.05 -7.15
C GLY A 231 24.81 6.55 -8.12
N THR A 232 24.90 5.23 -8.40
CA THR A 232 25.89 4.70 -9.36
C THR A 232 25.31 4.42 -10.75
N ASN A 233 24.33 3.52 -10.86
CA ASN A 233 23.71 3.12 -12.13
C ASN A 233 22.18 3.19 -12.05
N GLU A 234 21.62 4.30 -11.60
CA GLU A 234 20.17 4.49 -11.51
C GLU A 234 19.49 4.46 -12.88
N ALA A 235 20.20 4.86 -13.90
CA ALA A 235 19.77 4.75 -15.29
C ALA A 235 20.93 4.30 -16.15
N VAL A 236 20.74 3.24 -16.91
CA VAL A 236 21.74 2.76 -17.89
C VAL A 236 21.27 3.15 -19.28
N PRO A 237 21.96 4.07 -19.97
CA PRO A 237 21.57 4.51 -21.30
C PRO A 237 21.77 3.39 -22.33
N ILE A 238 20.84 3.30 -23.27
CA ILE A 238 20.92 2.39 -24.41
C ILE A 238 21.31 3.20 -25.64
N PHE A 239 22.52 2.97 -26.14
CA PHE A 239 23.00 3.60 -27.34
C PHE A 239 22.70 2.73 -28.56
N ASP A 240 21.54 2.89 -29.15
CA ASP A 240 21.11 2.13 -30.33
C ASP A 240 21.68 2.69 -31.62
N THR A 241 23.00 2.81 -31.66
CA THR A 241 23.74 3.40 -32.81
C THR A 241 24.02 2.40 -33.93
N ARG A 242 23.83 1.11 -33.67
CA ARG A 242 24.12 0.04 -34.64
C ARG A 242 22.88 -0.87 -34.75
N ASP A 243 22.45 -1.13 -35.95
CA ASP A 243 21.38 -2.09 -36.26
C ASP A 243 21.85 -3.56 -36.14
N SER A 244 22.78 -3.80 -35.21
CA SER A 244 23.39 -5.11 -34.97
C SER A 244 22.82 -5.71 -33.68
N ALA A 245 22.54 -6.98 -33.71
CA ALA A 245 22.17 -7.75 -32.54
C ALA A 245 23.42 -8.27 -31.82
N PHE A 246 23.46 -8.18 -30.50
CA PHE A 246 24.59 -8.61 -29.68
C PHE A 246 24.17 -9.74 -28.76
N LEU A 247 25.10 -10.67 -28.49
CA LEU A 247 24.87 -11.68 -27.45
C LEU A 247 24.75 -10.99 -26.09
N LEU A 248 23.70 -11.33 -25.35
CA LEU A 248 23.48 -10.78 -24.02
C LEU A 248 24.67 -11.01 -23.08
N SER A 249 25.34 -12.19 -23.19
CA SER A 249 26.54 -12.53 -22.42
C SER A 249 27.68 -11.55 -22.68
N ASP A 250 27.86 -11.11 -23.93
CA ASP A 250 28.93 -10.18 -24.30
C ASP A 250 28.62 -8.77 -23.81
N VAL A 251 27.35 -8.34 -23.95
CA VAL A 251 26.88 -7.06 -23.40
C VAL A 251 27.07 -7.00 -21.88
N MET A 252 26.71 -8.05 -21.16
CA MET A 252 26.92 -8.13 -19.70
C MET A 252 28.41 -8.17 -19.32
N ARG A 253 29.27 -8.74 -20.15
CA ARG A 253 30.73 -8.70 -19.93
C ARG A 253 31.28 -7.28 -20.06
N VAL A 254 30.86 -6.55 -21.08
CA VAL A 254 31.20 -5.15 -21.29
C VAL A 254 30.70 -4.29 -20.15
N PHE A 255 29.43 -4.45 -19.77
CA PHE A 255 28.80 -3.71 -18.68
C PHE A 255 29.52 -3.85 -17.33
N LYS A 256 30.07 -5.05 -17.05
CA LYS A 256 30.79 -5.31 -15.80
C LYS A 256 32.23 -4.78 -15.80
N HIS A 257 32.79 -4.44 -16.97
CA HIS A 257 34.19 -4.02 -17.07
C HIS A 257 34.31 -2.53 -16.70
N PRO A 258 35.17 -2.16 -15.73
CA PRO A 258 35.24 -0.80 -15.20
C PRO A 258 35.70 0.25 -16.21
N ASP A 259 36.42 -0.18 -17.25
CA ASP A 259 37.02 0.72 -18.27
C ASP A 259 36.11 0.94 -19.49
N THR A 260 34.94 0.30 -19.57
CA THR A 260 34.05 0.39 -20.75
C THR A 260 32.87 1.33 -20.47
N LYS A 261 33.19 2.57 -20.12
CA LYS A 261 32.18 3.60 -19.87
C LYS A 261 32.06 4.55 -21.06
N VAL A 262 30.88 5.12 -21.23
CA VAL A 262 30.67 6.21 -22.21
C VAL A 262 30.64 7.54 -21.46
N GLU A 263 31.28 8.53 -22.06
CA GLU A 263 31.22 9.90 -21.57
C GLU A 263 29.96 10.60 -22.10
N LEU A 264 29.12 11.08 -21.20
CA LEU A 264 27.95 11.87 -21.53
C LEU A 264 28.37 13.33 -21.87
N THR A 265 27.44 14.09 -22.46
CA THR A 265 27.65 15.51 -22.81
C THR A 265 27.96 16.42 -21.63
N ASN A 266 27.68 15.99 -20.40
CA ASN A 266 28.01 16.67 -19.14
C ASN A 266 29.41 16.26 -18.59
N GLY A 267 30.17 15.39 -19.28
CA GLY A 267 31.44 14.88 -18.81
C GLY A 267 31.36 13.71 -17.84
N GLU A 268 30.18 13.16 -17.57
CA GLU A 268 29.96 12.05 -16.66
C GLU A 268 30.17 10.71 -17.36
N LEU A 269 30.92 9.80 -16.73
CA LEU A 269 31.17 8.45 -17.25
C LEU A 269 30.10 7.48 -16.74
N MET A 270 29.34 6.87 -17.65
CA MET A 270 28.27 5.93 -17.32
C MET A 270 28.49 4.58 -18.02
N ASP A 271 28.04 3.51 -17.34
CA ASP A 271 27.85 2.21 -17.96
C ASP A 271 26.71 2.29 -18.98
N TYR A 272 26.79 1.51 -20.07
CA TYR A 272 25.81 1.59 -21.15
C TYR A 272 25.52 0.24 -21.79
N ILE A 273 24.38 0.18 -22.49
CA ILE A 273 23.98 -0.96 -23.32
C ILE A 273 24.12 -0.53 -24.81
N PRO A 274 24.87 -1.28 -25.63
CA PRO A 274 25.22 -0.84 -26.98
C PRO A 274 24.11 -1.02 -28.03
N SER A 275 23.07 -1.79 -27.75
CA SER A 275 21.94 -2.04 -28.65
C SER A 275 20.70 -2.51 -27.92
N ARG A 276 19.53 -2.24 -28.47
CA ARG A 276 18.25 -2.82 -28.03
C ARG A 276 18.03 -4.25 -28.51
N LYS A 277 18.80 -4.69 -29.52
CA LYS A 277 18.70 -6.02 -30.09
C LYS A 277 19.67 -6.95 -29.38
N LEU A 278 19.15 -7.75 -28.45
CA LEU A 278 19.92 -8.71 -27.67
C LEU A 278 19.54 -10.14 -28.09
N ILE A 279 20.56 -10.98 -28.22
CA ILE A 279 20.40 -12.41 -28.53
C ILE A 279 20.68 -13.22 -27.26
N ILE A 280 19.76 -14.07 -26.90
CA ILE A 280 19.92 -15.11 -25.90
C ILE A 280 19.93 -16.44 -26.67
N PRO A 281 21.07 -17.14 -26.77
CA PRO A 281 21.12 -18.43 -27.46
C PRO A 281 20.27 -19.46 -26.67
N VAL A 282 19.44 -20.20 -27.38
CA VAL A 282 18.65 -21.28 -26.81
C VAL A 282 19.43 -22.60 -26.95
N ASP A 283 19.59 -23.31 -25.84
CA ASP A 283 20.15 -24.68 -25.85
C ASP A 283 19.06 -25.69 -26.22
N LYS A 284 19.05 -26.07 -27.49
CA LYS A 284 18.03 -26.98 -28.05
C LYS A 284 18.00 -28.33 -27.32
N ASP A 285 19.15 -28.88 -26.97
CA ASP A 285 19.23 -30.17 -26.31
C ASP A 285 18.66 -30.12 -24.90
N ASN A 286 18.90 -29.03 -24.16
CA ASN A 286 18.32 -28.82 -22.84
C ASN A 286 16.80 -28.60 -22.89
N VAL A 287 16.31 -27.86 -23.89
CA VAL A 287 14.86 -27.63 -24.08
C VAL A 287 14.13 -28.97 -24.27
N LEU A 288 14.66 -29.83 -25.11
CA LEU A 288 14.07 -31.14 -25.40
C LEU A 288 14.23 -32.09 -24.21
N LYS A 289 15.43 -32.17 -23.59
CA LYS A 289 15.74 -33.02 -22.44
C LYS A 289 14.83 -32.75 -21.24
N HIS A 290 14.47 -31.48 -21.01
CA HIS A 290 13.59 -31.07 -19.90
C HIS A 290 12.11 -31.04 -20.29
N GLY A 291 11.74 -31.48 -21.49
CA GLY A 291 10.36 -31.53 -21.94
C GLY A 291 9.66 -30.17 -22.01
N ILE A 292 10.45 -29.08 -22.14
CA ILE A 292 9.90 -27.72 -22.26
C ILE A 292 9.12 -27.58 -23.58
N LEU A 293 9.61 -28.27 -24.62
CA LEU A 293 8.94 -28.36 -25.92
C LEU A 293 8.95 -29.83 -26.36
N ASP A 294 7.86 -30.30 -26.94
CA ASP A 294 7.73 -31.65 -27.52
C ASP A 294 8.69 -31.76 -28.71
N GLU A 295 9.32 -32.92 -28.88
CA GLU A 295 10.25 -33.22 -29.99
C GLU A 295 9.65 -32.90 -31.36
N ARG A 296 8.33 -33.01 -31.52
CA ARG A 296 7.61 -32.66 -32.77
C ARG A 296 7.79 -31.21 -33.19
N TYR A 297 8.14 -30.34 -32.26
CA TYR A 297 8.37 -28.91 -32.49
C TYR A 297 9.85 -28.51 -32.41
N ALA A 298 10.76 -29.48 -32.41
CA ALA A 298 12.20 -29.26 -32.30
C ALA A 298 12.76 -28.30 -33.37
N ASP A 299 12.14 -28.29 -34.55
CA ASP A 299 12.53 -27.40 -35.65
C ASP A 299 12.08 -25.93 -35.47
N MET A 300 11.21 -25.67 -34.47
CA MET A 300 10.80 -24.31 -34.12
C MET A 300 11.76 -23.63 -33.12
N ILE A 301 12.73 -24.37 -32.58
CA ILE A 301 13.78 -23.81 -31.71
C ILE A 301 14.82 -23.12 -32.59
N PRO A 302 14.99 -21.79 -32.41
CA PRO A 302 15.91 -21.00 -33.22
C PRO A 302 17.38 -21.38 -33.09
#